data_8c7ffe32c7ad1acdba839525d8ac759d
#
_entry.id   8c7ffe32c7ad1acdba839525d8ac759d
#
_cell.length_a   1.000
_cell.length_b   1.000
_cell.length_c   1.000
_cell.angle_alpha   90.00
_cell.angle_beta   90.00
_cell.angle_gamma   90.00
#
_symmetry.space_group_name_H-M   'P 1'
#
loop_
_entity.id
_entity.type
_entity.pdbx_description
1 polymer ?
#
loop_
_entity_poly.entity_id
_entity_poly.type
_entity_poly.pdbx_seq_one_letter_code
_entity_poly.pdbx_strand_id
1 'polypeptide(L)'
;MLKTHHKNSRGRLVDTFSGIVQIPVDSMHLEAEWIMPPNASGIVIFAHGSGSSRHSRRNQFVASVLHESGIGTVLLDLLTRQEERRDAADGQLRFDIEMLTNRLITAVRWVEDHPAAHDQPIGLFGASTGAAAAIAAASILGERISGVVSRGGRPDLAYEHLRHVTAPTLLIVGERDDAVVRLNKEASQHLRCLKKLSIIPGATHLFEEPGALEKVSSLAAGWFKKHLARETRQNEIHREVVEV
;
A
#
# COMPACT_ATOMS: atom_id res chain seq x y z
N MET A 1 13.45 -15.56 -12.49
CA MET A 1 12.64 -16.00 -11.33
C MET A 1 13.50 -16.86 -10.44
N LEU A 2 13.97 -16.35 -9.34
CA LEU A 2 14.74 -17.13 -8.35
C LEU A 2 13.77 -17.57 -7.24
N LYS A 3 13.34 -18.82 -7.27
CA LYS A 3 12.77 -19.48 -6.09
C LYS A 3 13.93 -19.93 -5.24
N THR A 4 14.14 -19.30 -4.10
CA THR A 4 15.09 -19.79 -3.09
C THR A 4 14.31 -20.58 -2.04
N HIS A 5 14.68 -21.86 -1.88
CA HIS A 5 14.10 -22.71 -0.84
C HIS A 5 14.94 -22.57 0.44
N HIS A 6 14.36 -22.03 1.50
CA HIS A 6 14.94 -22.09 2.84
C HIS A 6 14.18 -23.09 3.72
N LYS A 7 14.91 -23.88 4.52
CA LYS A 7 14.29 -24.71 5.56
C LYS A 7 14.03 -23.85 6.79
N ASN A 8 12.77 -23.80 7.26
CA ASN A 8 12.47 -23.20 8.55
C ASN A 8 12.99 -24.07 9.71
N SER A 9 12.92 -23.56 10.94
CA SER A 9 13.36 -24.25 12.17
C SER A 9 12.68 -25.62 12.42
N ARG A 10 11.65 -25.97 11.63
CA ARG A 10 10.93 -27.26 11.66
C ARG A 10 11.22 -28.14 10.42
N GLY A 11 12.24 -27.80 9.63
CA GLY A 11 12.65 -28.59 8.45
C GLY A 11 11.72 -28.53 7.24
N ARG A 12 10.65 -27.72 7.28
CA ARG A 12 9.75 -27.49 6.14
C ARG A 12 10.39 -26.54 5.15
N LEU A 13 10.36 -26.92 3.87
CA LEU A 13 10.70 -26.01 2.77
C LEU A 13 9.68 -24.86 2.78
N VAL A 14 10.17 -23.64 2.95
CA VAL A 14 9.36 -22.44 2.87
C VAL A 14 9.77 -21.74 1.59
N ASP A 15 8.83 -21.64 0.65
CA ASP A 15 9.05 -20.92 -0.60
C ASP A 15 9.13 -19.42 -0.30
N THR A 16 10.30 -18.85 -0.44
CA THR A 16 10.45 -17.38 -0.52
C THR A 16 10.36 -17.00 -1.99
N PHE A 17 9.52 -16.04 -2.28
CA PHE A 17 9.45 -15.44 -3.61
C PHE A 17 10.12 -14.07 -3.56
N SER A 18 11.10 -13.86 -4.42
CA SER A 18 11.74 -12.55 -4.58
C SER A 18 12.13 -12.35 -6.04
N GLY A 19 11.70 -11.25 -6.63
CA GLY A 19 12.06 -10.93 -8.00
C GLY A 19 11.28 -9.77 -8.60
N ILE A 20 11.70 -9.41 -9.81
CA ILE A 20 10.95 -8.47 -10.64
C ILE A 20 9.90 -9.25 -11.42
N VAL A 21 8.67 -8.75 -11.38
CA VAL A 21 7.53 -9.30 -12.11
C VAL A 21 7.01 -8.27 -13.12
N GLN A 22 6.34 -8.78 -14.14
CA GLN A 22 5.68 -7.98 -15.18
C GLN A 22 4.18 -8.16 -15.03
N ILE A 23 3.48 -7.10 -14.67
CA ILE A 23 2.02 -7.11 -14.49
C ILE A 23 1.38 -6.61 -15.78
N PRO A 24 0.60 -7.44 -16.49
CA PRO A 24 -0.05 -7.03 -17.73
C PRO A 24 -1.14 -5.99 -17.46
N VAL A 25 -1.11 -4.90 -18.22
CA VAL A 25 -2.13 -3.85 -18.21
C VAL A 25 -2.39 -3.47 -19.65
N ASP A 26 -3.57 -3.82 -20.17
CA ASP A 26 -3.94 -3.66 -21.58
C ASP A 26 -2.89 -4.28 -22.51
N SER A 27 -2.28 -3.46 -23.39
CA SER A 27 -1.22 -3.88 -24.32
C SER A 27 0.21 -3.71 -23.75
N MET A 28 0.34 -3.33 -22.48
CA MET A 28 1.60 -2.99 -21.81
C MET A 28 1.85 -3.87 -20.61
N HIS A 29 3.02 -3.69 -19.98
CA HIS A 29 3.35 -4.31 -18.69
C HIS A 29 3.91 -3.27 -17.74
N LEU A 30 3.45 -3.31 -16.49
CA LEU A 30 4.05 -2.56 -15.40
C LEU A 30 5.10 -3.43 -14.70
N GLU A 31 6.23 -2.86 -14.38
CA GLU A 31 7.25 -3.55 -13.59
C GLU A 31 6.94 -3.43 -12.11
N ALA A 32 7.12 -4.53 -11.36
CA ALA A 32 7.03 -4.51 -9.91
C ALA A 32 8.13 -5.36 -9.28
N GLU A 33 8.63 -4.94 -8.13
CA GLU A 33 9.48 -5.75 -7.27
C GLU A 33 8.60 -6.44 -6.22
N TRP A 34 8.58 -7.77 -6.25
CA TRP A 34 7.79 -8.55 -5.30
C TRP A 34 8.70 -9.37 -4.40
N ILE A 35 8.53 -9.20 -3.09
CA ILE A 35 9.26 -9.94 -2.06
C ILE A 35 8.26 -10.54 -1.08
N MET A 36 8.34 -11.87 -0.90
CA MET A 36 7.56 -12.62 0.09
C MET A 36 8.50 -13.26 1.11
N PRO A 37 8.55 -12.75 2.35
CA PRO A 37 9.28 -13.44 3.41
C PRO A 37 8.60 -14.78 3.76
N PRO A 38 9.34 -15.70 4.39
CA PRO A 38 8.77 -16.97 4.85
C PRO A 38 7.57 -16.75 5.78
N ASN A 39 6.48 -17.49 5.57
CA ASN A 39 5.26 -17.42 6.37
C ASN A 39 4.66 -15.99 6.45
N ALA A 40 4.71 -15.25 5.35
CA ALA A 40 4.10 -13.93 5.29
C ALA A 40 2.63 -13.99 5.72
N SER A 41 2.21 -13.03 6.56
CA SER A 41 0.83 -12.92 7.06
C SER A 41 -0.10 -12.19 6.11
N GLY A 42 0.44 -11.61 5.03
CA GLY A 42 -0.29 -10.87 4.00
C GLY A 42 0.68 -10.16 3.07
N ILE A 43 0.13 -9.42 2.11
CA ILE A 43 0.89 -8.71 1.08
C ILE A 43 0.47 -7.25 1.07
N VAL A 44 1.44 -6.32 1.01
CA VAL A 44 1.19 -4.89 0.84
C VAL A 44 1.67 -4.44 -0.53
N ILE A 45 0.76 -3.88 -1.33
CA ILE A 45 1.07 -3.31 -2.64
C ILE A 45 1.30 -1.81 -2.48
N PHE A 46 2.43 -1.33 -3.00
CA PHE A 46 2.88 0.04 -2.86
C PHE A 46 2.55 0.86 -4.12
N ALA A 47 1.84 1.97 -3.94
CA ALA A 47 1.62 3.01 -4.93
C ALA A 47 2.53 4.20 -4.60
N HIS A 48 3.53 4.44 -5.45
CA HIS A 48 4.47 5.56 -5.28
C HIS A 48 3.83 6.92 -5.63
N GLY A 49 4.45 8.00 -5.15
CA GLY A 49 4.03 9.37 -5.48
C GLY A 49 4.51 9.83 -6.87
N SER A 50 4.02 10.99 -7.29
CA SER A 50 4.41 11.64 -8.55
C SER A 50 5.94 11.83 -8.64
N GLY A 51 6.50 11.53 -9.81
CA GLY A 51 7.96 11.63 -10.05
C GLY A 51 8.80 10.61 -9.29
N SER A 52 8.20 9.53 -8.80
CA SER A 52 8.85 8.43 -8.08
C SER A 52 8.59 7.10 -8.81
N SER A 53 9.12 5.99 -8.29
CA SER A 53 8.98 4.64 -8.85
C SER A 53 9.13 3.59 -7.74
N ARG A 54 9.12 2.29 -8.11
CA ARG A 54 9.46 1.19 -7.20
C ARG A 54 10.85 1.34 -6.56
N HIS A 55 11.75 2.13 -7.16
CA HIS A 55 13.08 2.43 -6.65
C HIS A 55 13.11 3.53 -5.58
N SER A 56 11.97 4.05 -5.14
CA SER A 56 11.89 5.01 -4.05
C SER A 56 12.58 4.48 -2.79
N ARG A 57 13.70 5.07 -2.39
CA ARG A 57 14.44 4.68 -1.18
C ARG A 57 13.54 4.69 0.07
N ARG A 58 12.61 5.64 0.16
CA ARG A 58 11.67 5.74 1.27
C ARG A 58 10.67 4.58 1.28
N ASN A 59 10.12 4.21 0.12
CA ASN A 59 9.22 3.06 0.03
C ASN A 59 9.95 1.74 0.28
N GLN A 60 11.17 1.59 -0.26
CA GLN A 60 12.03 0.43 0.01
C GLN A 60 12.37 0.28 1.50
N PHE A 61 12.65 1.40 2.19
CA PHE A 61 12.87 1.38 3.64
C PHE A 61 11.61 0.92 4.40
N VAL A 62 10.43 1.46 4.07
CA VAL A 62 9.17 0.98 4.68
C VAL A 62 8.96 -0.50 4.37
N ALA A 63 9.17 -0.94 3.12
CA ALA A 63 9.03 -2.33 2.71
C ALA A 63 9.97 -3.26 3.49
N SER A 64 11.22 -2.87 3.73
CA SER A 64 12.16 -3.68 4.53
C SER A 64 11.66 -3.92 5.95
N VAL A 65 11.09 -2.90 6.60
CA VAL A 65 10.48 -3.04 7.95
C VAL A 65 9.24 -3.92 7.92
N LEU A 66 8.46 -3.90 6.82
CA LEU A 66 7.34 -4.83 6.63
C LEU A 66 7.84 -6.28 6.48
N HIS A 67 8.94 -6.51 5.74
CA HIS A 67 9.56 -7.84 5.61
C HIS A 67 10.01 -8.38 6.97
N GLU A 68 10.67 -7.56 7.79
CA GLU A 68 11.07 -7.92 9.16
C GLU A 68 9.85 -8.25 10.04
N SER A 69 8.69 -7.68 9.72
CA SER A 69 7.41 -7.94 10.38
C SER A 69 6.65 -9.14 9.81
N GLY A 70 7.23 -9.89 8.87
CA GLY A 70 6.60 -11.05 8.24
C GLY A 70 5.49 -10.69 7.25
N ILE A 71 5.59 -9.55 6.57
CA ILE A 71 4.62 -9.07 5.57
C ILE A 71 5.30 -8.98 4.21
N GLY A 72 4.70 -9.60 3.19
CA GLY A 72 5.16 -9.50 1.81
C GLY A 72 4.88 -8.13 1.19
N THR A 73 5.66 -7.73 0.20
CA THR A 73 5.46 -6.44 -0.49
C THR A 73 5.57 -6.56 -1.99
N VAL A 74 4.78 -5.74 -2.68
CA VAL A 74 4.87 -5.50 -4.13
C VAL A 74 5.06 -4.00 -4.34
N LEU A 75 6.27 -3.59 -4.72
CA LEU A 75 6.57 -2.21 -5.09
C LEU A 75 6.33 -2.06 -6.59
N LEU A 76 5.22 -1.38 -6.94
CA LEU A 76 4.73 -1.24 -8.30
C LEU A 76 5.24 0.05 -8.93
N ASP A 77 5.67 0.00 -10.20
CA ASP A 77 5.76 1.19 -11.05
C ASP A 77 4.38 1.47 -11.64
N LEU A 78 3.81 2.64 -11.33
CA LEU A 78 2.49 3.03 -11.81
C LEU A 78 2.50 3.53 -13.27
N LEU A 79 3.67 3.88 -13.79
CA LEU A 79 3.91 4.24 -15.18
C LEU A 79 4.92 3.29 -15.80
N THR A 80 4.76 3.01 -17.10
CA THR A 80 5.79 2.33 -17.87
C THR A 80 6.97 3.28 -18.13
N ARG A 81 8.15 2.74 -18.42
CA ARG A 81 9.32 3.57 -18.78
C ARG A 81 9.07 4.50 -19.98
N GLN A 82 8.21 4.10 -20.90
CA GLN A 82 7.86 4.95 -22.05
C GLN A 82 6.97 6.11 -21.61
N GLU A 83 6.01 5.85 -20.72
CA GLU A 83 5.13 6.87 -20.16
C GLU A 83 5.88 7.83 -19.25
N GLU A 84 6.81 7.35 -18.41
CA GLU A 84 7.66 8.22 -17.59
C GLU A 84 8.44 9.23 -18.43
N ARG A 85 8.99 8.79 -19.59
CA ARG A 85 9.69 9.70 -20.52
C ARG A 85 8.77 10.75 -21.11
N ARG A 86 7.54 10.40 -21.45
CA ARG A 86 6.53 11.35 -21.96
C ARG A 86 6.08 12.29 -20.87
N ASP A 87 5.78 11.74 -19.71
CA ASP A 87 5.30 12.46 -18.52
C ASP A 87 6.36 13.42 -17.94
N ALA A 88 7.66 13.19 -18.24
CA ALA A 88 8.73 14.11 -17.87
C ALA A 88 8.58 15.50 -18.54
N ALA A 89 7.87 15.58 -19.67
CA ALA A 89 7.67 16.83 -20.41
C ALA A 89 6.47 17.63 -19.91
N ASP A 90 5.35 16.98 -19.56
CA ASP A 90 4.08 17.66 -19.23
C ASP A 90 3.50 17.31 -17.85
N GLY A 91 3.94 16.21 -17.26
CA GLY A 91 3.53 15.78 -15.90
C GLY A 91 2.07 15.33 -15.79
N GLN A 92 1.37 15.09 -16.90
CA GLN A 92 -0.06 14.81 -16.90
C GLN A 92 -0.40 13.44 -16.33
N LEU A 93 0.35 12.39 -16.71
CA LEU A 93 0.05 11.01 -16.31
C LEU A 93 0.25 10.75 -14.82
N ARG A 94 1.28 11.38 -14.20
CA ARG A 94 1.56 11.23 -12.76
C ARG A 94 0.48 11.80 -11.85
N PHE A 95 -0.42 12.61 -12.40
CA PHE A 95 -1.57 13.21 -11.69
C PHE A 95 -2.91 12.68 -12.19
N ASP A 96 -2.93 11.78 -13.17
CA ASP A 96 -4.14 11.08 -13.59
C ASP A 96 -4.51 9.99 -12.58
N ILE A 97 -5.21 10.41 -11.53
CA ILE A 97 -5.56 9.53 -10.40
C ILE A 97 -6.46 8.38 -10.85
N GLU A 98 -7.33 8.58 -11.82
CA GLU A 98 -8.21 7.52 -12.35
C GLU A 98 -7.38 6.43 -13.02
N MET A 99 -6.45 6.81 -13.92
CA MET A 99 -5.55 5.85 -14.56
C MET A 99 -4.68 5.11 -13.55
N LEU A 100 -4.07 5.84 -12.58
CA LEU A 100 -3.22 5.24 -11.54
C LEU A 100 -4.03 4.26 -10.66
N THR A 101 -5.29 4.61 -10.36
CA THR A 101 -6.22 3.75 -9.61
C THR A 101 -6.52 2.46 -10.37
N ASN A 102 -6.85 2.55 -11.66
CA ASN A 102 -7.15 1.39 -12.50
C ASN A 102 -5.95 0.43 -12.60
N ARG A 103 -4.74 0.97 -12.69
CA ARG A 103 -3.50 0.19 -12.68
C ARG A 103 -3.26 -0.51 -11.37
N LEU A 104 -3.50 0.17 -10.27
CA LEU A 104 -3.37 -0.42 -8.94
C LEU A 104 -4.41 -1.54 -8.73
N ILE A 105 -5.65 -1.35 -9.18
CA ILE A 105 -6.70 -2.38 -9.16
C ILE A 105 -6.28 -3.60 -9.98
N THR A 106 -5.72 -3.38 -11.18
CA THR A 106 -5.20 -4.47 -12.02
C THR A 106 -4.07 -5.22 -11.33
N ALA A 107 -3.16 -4.49 -10.68
CA ALA A 107 -2.07 -5.09 -9.92
C ALA A 107 -2.59 -5.93 -8.72
N VAL A 108 -3.60 -5.44 -7.98
CA VAL A 108 -4.24 -6.20 -6.90
C VAL A 108 -4.80 -7.52 -7.43
N ARG A 109 -5.61 -7.47 -8.49
CA ARG A 109 -6.22 -8.67 -9.09
C ARG A 109 -5.17 -9.67 -9.58
N TRP A 110 -4.13 -9.17 -10.25
CA TRP A 110 -3.04 -10.00 -10.73
C TRP A 110 -2.29 -10.69 -9.58
N VAL A 111 -2.08 -9.97 -8.46
CA VAL A 111 -1.45 -10.55 -7.26
C VAL A 111 -2.37 -11.60 -6.63
N GLU A 112 -3.67 -11.35 -6.50
CA GLU A 112 -4.66 -12.31 -5.97
C GLU A 112 -4.66 -13.62 -6.75
N ASP A 113 -4.58 -13.54 -8.09
CA ASP A 113 -4.59 -14.72 -8.97
C ASP A 113 -3.24 -15.47 -9.02
N HIS A 114 -2.19 -14.88 -8.45
CA HIS A 114 -0.85 -15.46 -8.53
C HIS A 114 -0.64 -16.53 -7.44
N PRO A 115 -0.12 -17.73 -7.77
CA PRO A 115 0.04 -18.85 -6.81
C PRO A 115 0.86 -18.49 -5.56
N ALA A 116 1.80 -17.55 -5.63
CA ALA A 116 2.59 -17.11 -4.48
C ALA A 116 1.79 -16.27 -3.48
N ALA A 117 0.65 -15.71 -3.88
CA ALA A 117 -0.22 -14.91 -3.03
C ALA A 117 -1.44 -15.68 -2.52
N HIS A 118 -1.55 -16.97 -2.83
CA HIS A 118 -2.77 -17.76 -2.57
C HIS A 118 -3.36 -17.48 -1.17
N ASP A 119 -4.59 -16.99 -1.15
CA ASP A 119 -5.36 -16.62 0.05
C ASP A 119 -4.69 -15.59 0.99
N GLN A 120 -3.67 -14.88 0.55
CA GLN A 120 -3.07 -13.85 1.40
C GLN A 120 -3.94 -12.59 1.44
N PRO A 121 -4.21 -12.02 2.63
CA PRO A 121 -4.87 -10.71 2.74
C PRO A 121 -3.99 -9.62 2.12
N ILE A 122 -4.64 -8.68 1.41
CA ILE A 122 -3.94 -7.60 0.70
C ILE A 122 -4.18 -6.26 1.39
N GLY A 123 -3.10 -5.52 1.62
CA GLY A 123 -3.10 -4.12 2.03
C GLY A 123 -2.57 -3.21 0.93
N LEU A 124 -2.90 -1.93 1.01
CA LEU A 124 -2.40 -0.89 0.11
C LEU A 124 -1.59 0.15 0.89
N PHE A 125 -0.40 0.47 0.39
CA PHE A 125 0.42 1.57 0.90
C PHE A 125 0.59 2.61 -0.19
N GLY A 126 0.05 3.82 0.02
CA GLY A 126 0.18 4.92 -0.92
C GLY A 126 1.03 6.06 -0.38
N ALA A 127 1.85 6.67 -1.23
CA ALA A 127 2.63 7.86 -0.92
C ALA A 127 2.20 9.05 -1.79
N SER A 128 1.95 10.22 -1.18
CA SER A 128 1.56 11.44 -1.89
C SER A 128 0.36 11.20 -2.84
N THR A 129 0.50 11.40 -4.17
CA THR A 129 -0.53 11.09 -5.18
C THR A 129 -0.88 9.61 -5.22
N GLY A 130 0.09 8.71 -4.97
CA GLY A 130 -0.17 7.27 -4.87
C GLY A 130 -1.11 6.90 -3.72
N ALA A 131 -1.20 7.74 -2.68
CA ALA A 131 -2.18 7.54 -1.61
C ALA A 131 -3.61 7.80 -2.08
N ALA A 132 -3.82 8.77 -2.99
CA ALA A 132 -5.13 8.97 -3.60
C ALA A 132 -5.55 7.74 -4.42
N ALA A 133 -4.64 7.21 -5.25
CA ALA A 133 -4.90 5.99 -6.02
C ALA A 133 -5.18 4.78 -5.09
N ALA A 134 -4.46 4.65 -3.96
CA ALA A 134 -4.69 3.57 -3.00
C ALA A 134 -6.06 3.69 -2.30
N ILE A 135 -6.47 4.89 -1.92
CA ILE A 135 -7.80 5.16 -1.33
C ILE A 135 -8.91 4.87 -2.34
N ALA A 136 -8.77 5.36 -3.58
CA ALA A 136 -9.75 5.12 -4.64
C ALA A 136 -9.84 3.62 -4.98
N ALA A 137 -8.71 2.93 -5.14
CA ALA A 137 -8.69 1.49 -5.37
C ALA A 137 -9.34 0.71 -4.22
N ALA A 138 -9.07 1.07 -2.96
CA ALA A 138 -9.68 0.43 -1.80
C ALA A 138 -11.21 0.62 -1.77
N SER A 139 -11.72 1.80 -2.17
CA SER A 139 -13.16 2.05 -2.23
C SER A 139 -13.87 1.19 -3.29
N ILE A 140 -13.19 0.89 -4.40
CA ILE A 140 -13.73 0.10 -5.52
C ILE A 140 -13.62 -1.41 -5.22
N LEU A 141 -12.50 -1.84 -4.64
CA LEU A 141 -12.24 -3.24 -4.34
C LEU A 141 -12.95 -3.74 -3.07
N GLY A 142 -13.38 -2.82 -2.20
CA GLY A 142 -14.14 -3.13 -1.00
C GLY A 142 -13.39 -4.09 -0.06
N GLU A 143 -14.04 -5.16 0.33
CA GLU A 143 -13.54 -6.17 1.29
C GLU A 143 -12.29 -6.95 0.83
N ARG A 144 -11.91 -6.85 -0.45
CA ARG A 144 -10.64 -7.43 -0.94
C ARG A 144 -9.43 -6.76 -0.31
N ILE A 145 -9.58 -5.50 0.17
CA ILE A 145 -8.51 -4.76 0.81
C ILE A 145 -8.67 -4.81 2.32
N SER A 146 -7.69 -5.37 3.01
CA SER A 146 -7.68 -5.57 4.46
C SER A 146 -7.18 -4.35 5.24
N GLY A 147 -6.51 -3.40 4.58
CA GLY A 147 -6.05 -2.17 5.22
C GLY A 147 -5.35 -1.23 4.25
N VAL A 148 -5.41 0.06 4.56
CA VAL A 148 -4.77 1.13 3.78
C VAL A 148 -3.86 1.96 4.68
N VAL A 149 -2.67 2.29 4.17
CA VAL A 149 -1.77 3.29 4.77
C VAL A 149 -1.49 4.37 3.75
N SER A 150 -1.76 5.62 4.12
CA SER A 150 -1.45 6.82 3.36
C SER A 150 -0.30 7.56 4.02
N ARG A 151 0.83 7.73 3.34
CA ARG A 151 2.00 8.48 3.81
C ARG A 151 2.13 9.81 3.07
N GLY A 152 1.99 10.93 3.78
CA GLY A 152 2.02 12.27 3.19
C GLY A 152 1.03 12.37 2.02
N GLY A 153 -0.12 11.71 2.15
CA GLY A 153 -1.05 11.49 1.07
C GLY A 153 -1.86 12.72 0.68
N ARG A 154 -2.35 12.69 -0.56
CA ARG A 154 -3.26 13.68 -1.15
C ARG A 154 -4.67 13.07 -1.26
N PRO A 155 -5.36 12.80 -0.13
CA PRO A 155 -6.68 12.18 -0.14
C PRO A 155 -7.75 13.07 -0.79
N ASP A 156 -7.51 14.36 -0.89
CA ASP A 156 -8.32 15.32 -1.61
C ASP A 156 -8.49 14.98 -3.10
N LEU A 157 -7.48 14.35 -3.72
CA LEU A 157 -7.55 13.89 -5.11
C LEU A 157 -8.42 12.63 -5.30
N ALA A 158 -8.88 12.02 -4.19
CA ALA A 158 -9.78 10.87 -4.19
C ALA A 158 -11.04 11.16 -3.34
N TYR A 159 -11.47 12.42 -3.26
CA TYR A 159 -12.52 12.87 -2.36
C TYR A 159 -13.82 12.07 -2.47
N GLU A 160 -14.29 11.83 -3.70
CA GLU A 160 -15.51 11.07 -3.99
C GLU A 160 -15.47 9.63 -3.48
N HIS A 161 -14.27 9.08 -3.31
CA HIS A 161 -14.04 7.72 -2.85
C HIS A 161 -14.04 7.57 -1.34
N LEU A 162 -13.73 8.63 -0.58
CA LEU A 162 -13.48 8.56 0.88
C LEU A 162 -14.61 7.88 1.65
N ARG A 163 -15.87 8.23 1.37
CA ARG A 163 -17.05 7.69 2.07
C ARG A 163 -17.33 6.22 1.78
N HIS A 164 -16.73 5.68 0.72
CA HIS A 164 -16.93 4.32 0.24
C HIS A 164 -15.82 3.35 0.65
N VAL A 165 -14.74 3.86 1.25
CA VAL A 165 -13.67 3.01 1.78
C VAL A 165 -14.19 2.24 2.99
N THR A 166 -14.14 0.91 2.92
CA THR A 166 -14.48 0.00 4.02
C THR A 166 -13.25 -0.47 4.80
N ALA A 167 -12.09 -0.55 4.11
CA ALA A 167 -10.83 -0.98 4.69
C ALA A 167 -10.34 -0.05 5.80
N PRO A 168 -9.87 -0.57 6.95
CA PRO A 168 -9.19 0.22 7.96
C PRO A 168 -8.08 1.10 7.37
N THR A 169 -8.10 2.41 7.65
CA THR A 169 -7.23 3.37 6.98
C THR A 169 -6.39 4.17 7.97
N LEU A 170 -5.07 4.15 7.79
CA LEU A 170 -4.10 4.96 8.54
C LEU A 170 -3.59 6.10 7.65
N LEU A 171 -3.80 7.33 8.10
CA LEU A 171 -3.25 8.55 7.49
C LEU A 171 -2.03 8.99 8.29
N ILE A 172 -0.86 9.09 7.66
CA ILE A 172 0.39 9.53 8.29
C ILE A 172 0.86 10.80 7.58
N VAL A 173 1.03 11.88 8.32
CA VAL A 173 1.45 13.18 7.78
C VAL A 173 2.55 13.80 8.61
N GLY A 174 3.46 14.56 7.98
CA GLY A 174 4.48 15.34 8.68
C GLY A 174 3.86 16.62 9.28
N GLU A 175 4.24 16.96 10.51
CA GLU A 175 3.70 18.14 11.21
C GLU A 175 3.97 19.44 10.44
N ARG A 176 5.14 19.53 9.77
CA ARG A 176 5.56 20.71 9.00
C ARG A 176 5.00 20.76 7.57
N ASP A 177 4.17 19.80 7.19
CA ASP A 177 3.44 19.82 5.91
C ASP A 177 2.02 20.32 6.12
N ASP A 178 1.91 21.62 6.49
CA ASP A 178 0.67 22.25 6.92
C ASP A 178 -0.49 22.07 5.95
N ALA A 179 -0.23 22.15 4.64
CA ALA A 179 -1.25 21.97 3.62
C ALA A 179 -1.79 20.55 3.64
N VAL A 180 -0.90 19.55 3.65
CA VAL A 180 -1.26 18.11 3.66
C VAL A 180 -1.88 17.72 5.00
N VAL A 181 -1.46 18.31 6.12
CA VAL A 181 -2.12 18.12 7.43
C VAL A 181 -3.59 18.55 7.36
N ARG A 182 -3.90 19.72 6.79
CA ARG A 182 -5.30 20.18 6.63
C ARG A 182 -6.11 19.22 5.77
N LEU A 183 -5.58 18.82 4.61
CA LEU A 183 -6.25 17.89 3.68
C LEU A 183 -6.53 16.52 4.34
N ASN A 184 -5.60 16.00 5.13
CA ASN A 184 -5.79 14.72 5.81
C ASN A 184 -6.74 14.81 7.01
N LYS A 185 -6.77 15.94 7.73
CA LYS A 185 -7.79 16.19 8.76
C LYS A 185 -9.20 16.20 8.16
N GLU A 186 -9.38 16.88 7.04
CA GLU A 186 -10.66 16.94 6.32
C GLU A 186 -11.04 15.55 5.79
N ALA A 187 -10.15 14.88 5.07
CA ALA A 187 -10.40 13.52 4.56
C ALA A 187 -10.76 12.53 5.68
N SER A 188 -10.12 12.64 6.85
CA SER A 188 -10.43 11.82 8.01
C SER A 188 -11.88 11.98 8.48
N GLN A 189 -12.51 13.13 8.28
CA GLN A 189 -13.93 13.35 8.63
C GLN A 189 -14.87 12.63 7.66
N HIS A 190 -14.47 12.47 6.39
CA HIS A 190 -15.26 11.83 5.34
C HIS A 190 -15.10 10.31 5.27
N LEU A 191 -13.98 9.77 5.74
CA LEU A 191 -13.80 8.33 5.88
C LEU A 191 -14.80 7.76 6.90
N ARG A 192 -15.52 6.70 6.55
CA ARG A 192 -16.50 6.02 7.42
C ARG A 192 -15.96 4.73 8.05
N CYS A 193 -14.88 4.19 7.51
CA CYS A 193 -14.20 3.02 8.04
C CYS A 193 -13.45 3.30 9.36
N LEU A 194 -12.92 2.25 9.99
CA LEU A 194 -11.95 2.39 11.06
C LEU A 194 -10.74 3.19 10.54
N LYS A 195 -10.43 4.30 11.19
CA LYS A 195 -9.40 5.23 10.74
C LYS A 195 -8.54 5.76 11.87
N LYS A 196 -7.32 6.13 11.51
CA LYS A 196 -6.40 6.83 12.41
C LYS A 196 -5.62 7.89 11.63
N LEU A 197 -5.51 9.09 12.17
CA LEU A 197 -4.59 10.13 11.69
C LEU A 197 -3.40 10.21 12.66
N SER A 198 -2.20 10.05 12.13
CA SER A 198 -0.93 10.18 12.86
C SER A 198 -0.12 11.34 12.28
N ILE A 199 0.12 12.35 13.10
CA ILE A 199 0.99 13.48 12.75
C ILE A 199 2.37 13.21 13.35
N ILE A 200 3.42 13.23 12.51
CA ILE A 200 4.79 12.97 12.92
C ILE A 200 5.44 14.30 13.30
N PRO A 201 5.77 14.52 14.59
CA PRO A 201 6.32 15.79 15.04
C PRO A 201 7.61 16.16 14.31
N GLY A 202 7.70 17.42 13.89
CA GLY A 202 8.87 17.99 13.23
C GLY A 202 9.14 17.49 11.81
N ALA A 203 8.38 16.53 11.29
CA ALA A 203 8.60 15.97 9.96
C ALA A 203 7.99 16.86 8.86
N THR A 204 8.70 16.92 7.72
CA THR A 204 8.23 17.52 6.46
C THR A 204 7.52 16.47 5.59
N HIS A 205 7.13 16.85 4.37
CA HIS A 205 6.44 15.98 3.41
C HIS A 205 7.19 14.68 3.10
N LEU A 206 8.51 14.73 3.04
CA LEU A 206 9.34 13.60 2.63
C LEU A 206 9.82 12.73 3.80
N PHE A 207 9.61 13.16 5.06
CA PHE A 207 10.03 12.44 6.27
C PHE A 207 11.55 12.16 6.28
N GLU A 208 12.35 13.14 5.87
CA GLU A 208 13.82 13.03 5.79
C GLU A 208 14.52 13.37 7.11
N GLU A 209 13.78 13.88 8.07
CA GLU A 209 14.28 14.20 9.40
C GLU A 209 14.64 12.92 10.17
N PRO A 210 15.69 12.94 11.00
CA PRO A 210 16.12 11.77 11.77
C PRO A 210 14.98 11.15 12.58
N GLY A 211 14.75 9.85 12.40
CA GLY A 211 13.69 9.10 13.08
C GLY A 211 12.28 9.24 12.49
N ALA A 212 12.06 10.17 11.55
CA ALA A 212 10.74 10.40 10.97
C ALA A 212 10.27 9.21 10.11
N LEU A 213 11.11 8.71 9.22
CA LEU A 213 10.78 7.58 8.36
C LEU A 213 10.68 6.27 9.12
N GLU A 214 11.50 6.09 10.16
CA GLU A 214 11.42 4.96 11.10
C GLU A 214 10.07 4.95 11.84
N LYS A 215 9.57 6.14 12.22
CA LYS A 215 8.26 6.25 12.84
C LYS A 215 7.14 5.91 11.88
N VAL A 216 7.23 6.37 10.62
CA VAL A 216 6.30 6.02 9.55
C VAL A 216 6.26 4.51 9.36
N SER A 217 7.42 3.85 9.19
CA SER A 217 7.51 2.42 8.93
C SER A 217 7.00 1.58 10.10
N SER A 218 7.31 1.97 11.34
CA SER A 218 6.79 1.31 12.55
C SER A 218 5.27 1.41 12.64
N LEU A 219 4.68 2.58 12.35
CA LEU A 219 3.23 2.77 12.33
C LEU A 219 2.57 1.93 11.23
N ALA A 220 3.14 1.91 10.02
CA ALA A 220 2.64 1.12 8.91
C ALA A 220 2.71 -0.38 9.22
N ALA A 221 3.83 -0.87 9.74
CA ALA A 221 4.00 -2.27 10.11
C ALA A 221 3.00 -2.69 11.20
N GLY A 222 2.83 -1.88 12.24
CA GLY A 222 1.84 -2.14 13.29
C GLY A 222 0.40 -2.16 12.76
N TRP A 223 0.07 -1.25 11.83
CA TRP A 223 -1.24 -1.21 11.20
C TRP A 223 -1.51 -2.46 10.36
N PHE A 224 -0.62 -2.78 9.44
CA PHE A 224 -0.77 -3.95 8.59
C PHE A 224 -0.73 -5.27 9.37
N LYS A 225 0.15 -5.40 10.37
CA LYS A 225 0.19 -6.58 11.23
C LYS A 225 -1.15 -6.83 11.92
N LYS A 226 -1.84 -5.76 12.35
CA LYS A 226 -3.16 -5.85 12.97
C LYS A 226 -4.24 -6.25 11.97
N HIS A 227 -4.24 -5.67 10.76
CA HIS A 227 -5.36 -5.78 9.83
C HIS A 227 -5.18 -6.83 8.73
N LEU A 228 -3.95 -7.37 8.53
CA LEU A 228 -3.69 -8.52 7.66
C LEU A 228 -3.74 -9.86 8.42
N ALA A 229 -3.92 -9.89 9.74
CA ALA A 229 -4.02 -11.14 10.49
C ALA A 229 -5.35 -11.85 10.17
N ARG A 230 -5.26 -13.13 9.77
CA ARG A 230 -6.43 -13.95 9.40
C ARG A 230 -7.48 -14.11 10.50
N GLU A 231 -7.08 -14.06 11.78
CA GLU A 231 -7.97 -14.24 12.93
C GLU A 231 -8.97 -13.09 13.13
N THR A 232 -8.65 -11.88 12.65
CA THR A 232 -9.49 -10.70 12.87
C THR A 232 -10.78 -10.76 12.03
N ARG A 233 -10.74 -11.34 10.83
CA ARG A 233 -11.92 -11.47 9.95
C ARG A 233 -12.98 -12.47 10.48
N GLN A 234 -12.57 -13.59 11.07
CA GLN A 234 -13.51 -14.59 11.57
C GLN A 234 -14.20 -14.17 12.88
N ASN A 235 -13.49 -13.39 13.72
CA ASN A 235 -14.05 -12.93 14.98
C ASN A 235 -15.02 -11.75 14.85
N GLU A 236 -14.87 -10.90 13.82
CA GLU A 236 -15.84 -9.84 13.54
C GLU A 236 -17.14 -10.40 12.95
N ILE A 237 -17.06 -11.36 12.03
CA ILE A 237 -18.23 -12.05 11.47
C ILE A 237 -18.98 -12.84 12.57
N HIS A 238 -18.27 -13.46 13.53
CA HIS A 238 -18.89 -14.19 14.64
C HIS A 238 -19.56 -13.26 15.66
N ARG A 239 -19.06 -12.04 15.86
CA ARG A 239 -19.69 -11.06 16.76
C ARG A 239 -20.96 -10.47 16.18
N GLU A 240 -21.00 -10.19 14.88
CA GLU A 240 -22.22 -9.70 14.22
C GLU A 240 -23.33 -10.75 14.13
N VAL A 241 -23.00 -12.06 14.14
CA VAL A 241 -23.98 -13.15 14.09
C VAL A 241 -24.54 -13.51 15.48
N VAL A 242 -23.86 -13.12 16.56
CA VAL A 242 -24.28 -13.44 17.94
C VAL A 242 -25.08 -12.30 18.59
N GLU A 243 -25.13 -11.10 18.00
CA GLU A 243 -25.89 -9.95 18.50
C GLU A 243 -27.25 -9.73 17.78
N VAL A 244 -27.79 -10.75 17.06
CA VAL A 244 -29.13 -10.72 16.46
C VAL A 244 -30.09 -11.62 17.22
#